data_7dc62bafc2ab54f1d50e8546472208cd
#
_entry.id   7dc62bafc2ab54f1d50e8546472208cd
#
_cell.length_a   1.000
_cell.length_b   1.000
_cell.length_c   1.000
_cell.angle_alpha   90.00
_cell.angle_beta   90.00
_cell.angle_gamma   90.00
#
_symmetry.space_group_name_H-M   'P 1'
#
loop_
_entity.id
_entity.type
_entity.pdbx_description
1 polymer ?
#
loop_
_entity_poly.entity_id
_entity_poly.type
_entity_poly.pdbx_seq_one_letter_code
_entity_poly.pdbx_strand_id
1 'polypeptide(L)'
;MPQTNVKHWRRLDNAAKLFPAASSKRDTRVFRFYCELKEDIQQEILQKAVDRTLEKYPIFLSVLRKGLFWHYLEQSNKRPVVREEYKEPCSSLYIRDKRDLLFEVTYYKKRINFEVFHVLTDGTGASEFVRELVKNYLYLAHHEDGLEDVVLSEYSESLFDQEADGFERYYSRQADRKKEKKPAAHQFRGNRRELGSLQTTEAEIPVEELRHQAKTYGVSMTVFLTAVYLCAIHRTMTRRQESKPVVLMVPVNLRNFFPTNTMLNFFNWIEPGYHFQGGKEEFTDVVQKVNACFKEELTAEKMEKRMNEYFALQVHPILKFAPLELKNVCINIGARTAESDVTAIFSNMGIIRMPESYEPYIAHFGVFTSTPKVELCMCSFRDKIYLGFTSRYDCDAIKDNFFQILKEQEVKPEILEVEYPESVMTEAKGMQIFKIFTFLCMIAIVAALCLDPSAGRKFDNSIP
;
A
#
# COMPACT_ATOMS: atom_id res chain seq x y z
N MET A 1 15.71 35.53 25.28
CA MET A 1 15.08 35.84 23.99
C MET A 1 14.13 34.71 23.66
N PRO A 2 12.85 34.91 23.33
CA PRO A 2 11.97 33.84 22.94
C PRO A 2 12.52 33.28 21.62
N GLN A 3 12.90 32.00 21.61
CA GLN A 3 13.18 31.28 20.38
C GLN A 3 11.91 31.32 19.56
N THR A 4 11.93 32.08 18.47
CA THR A 4 10.92 31.99 17.42
C THR A 4 11.00 30.57 16.87
N ASN A 5 10.10 29.73 17.29
CA ASN A 5 9.94 28.35 16.85
C ASN A 5 9.43 28.41 15.38
N VAL A 6 10.35 28.68 14.45
CA VAL A 6 10.02 28.64 13.03
C VAL A 6 9.78 27.17 12.69
N LYS A 7 8.51 26.79 12.64
CA LYS A 7 8.15 25.43 12.27
C LYS A 7 8.62 25.13 10.88
N HIS A 8 9.45 24.11 10.73
CA HIS A 8 9.88 23.62 9.43
C HIS A 8 8.66 23.07 8.68
N TRP A 9 8.49 23.49 7.42
CA TRP A 9 7.45 22.96 6.54
C TRP A 9 8.05 22.57 5.20
N ARG A 10 7.48 21.54 4.58
CA ARG A 10 7.91 21.07 3.27
C ARG A 10 6.74 20.83 2.33
N ARG A 11 7.01 20.92 1.04
CA ARG A 11 6.04 20.58 0.00
C ARG A 11 5.89 19.06 -0.05
N LEU A 12 4.71 18.61 -0.53
CA LEU A 12 4.55 17.23 -0.92
C LEU A 12 5.30 16.94 -2.22
N ASP A 13 5.92 15.77 -2.31
CA ASP A 13 6.42 15.25 -3.58
C ASP A 13 5.28 15.07 -4.60
N ASN A 14 5.63 14.73 -5.84
CA ASN A 14 4.64 14.64 -6.91
C ASN A 14 3.58 13.56 -6.66
N ALA A 15 3.96 12.39 -6.18
CA ALA A 15 3.03 11.30 -5.88
C ALA A 15 2.18 11.60 -4.64
N ALA A 16 2.79 12.13 -3.58
CA ALA A 16 2.13 12.47 -2.32
C ALA A 16 0.96 13.45 -2.49
N LYS A 17 1.00 14.34 -3.49
CA LYS A 17 -0.09 15.30 -3.77
C LYS A 17 -1.42 14.65 -4.12
N LEU A 18 -1.40 13.41 -4.62
CA LEU A 18 -2.61 12.69 -5.03
C LEU A 18 -3.30 12.03 -3.84
N PHE A 19 -2.55 11.56 -2.85
CA PHE A 19 -3.07 10.70 -1.79
C PHE A 19 -4.11 11.34 -0.88
N PRO A 20 -3.99 12.62 -0.44
CA PRO A 20 -5.01 13.22 0.42
C PRO A 20 -6.39 13.32 -0.25
N ALA A 21 -6.41 13.59 -1.57
CA ALA A 21 -7.64 13.65 -2.34
C ALA A 21 -8.21 12.25 -2.66
N ALA A 22 -7.35 11.27 -2.94
CA ALA A 22 -7.74 9.91 -3.30
C ALA A 22 -8.05 9.02 -2.08
N SER A 23 -7.66 9.43 -0.86
CA SER A 23 -7.92 8.67 0.37
C SER A 23 -9.41 8.60 0.69
N SER A 24 -9.88 7.43 1.09
CA SER A 24 -11.27 7.17 1.43
C SER A 24 -11.38 6.04 2.46
N LYS A 25 -12.59 5.81 2.99
CA LYS A 25 -12.84 4.63 3.86
C LYS A 25 -12.64 3.28 3.13
N ARG A 26 -12.64 3.27 1.80
CA ARG A 26 -12.42 2.06 0.98
C ARG A 26 -10.95 1.85 0.65
N ASP A 27 -10.18 2.91 0.66
CA ASP A 27 -8.76 2.91 0.41
C ASP A 27 -8.15 4.03 1.24
N THR A 28 -7.56 3.67 2.35
CA THR A 28 -7.00 4.61 3.31
C THR A 28 -5.66 5.17 2.85
N ARG A 29 -5.06 4.58 1.82
CA ARG A 29 -3.68 4.85 1.38
C ARG A 29 -2.66 4.64 2.51
N VAL A 30 -2.99 3.76 3.44
CA VAL A 30 -2.10 3.31 4.50
C VAL A 30 -1.56 1.95 4.11
N PHE A 31 -0.30 1.75 4.30
CA PHE A 31 0.33 0.44 4.16
C PHE A 31 1.07 0.08 5.44
N ARG A 32 1.22 -1.21 5.66
CA ARG A 32 1.88 -1.79 6.82
C ARG A 32 3.13 -2.53 6.39
N PHE A 33 4.25 -2.21 7.01
CA PHE A 33 5.38 -3.11 7.18
C PHE A 33 5.34 -3.70 8.59
N TYR A 34 5.71 -4.95 8.73
CA TYR A 34 5.88 -5.55 10.04
C TYR A 34 7.12 -6.43 10.07
N CYS A 35 7.63 -6.63 11.26
CA CYS A 35 8.69 -7.58 11.57
C CYS A 35 8.21 -8.48 12.68
N GLU A 36 8.22 -9.80 12.46
CA GLU A 36 8.01 -10.77 13.51
C GLU A 36 9.35 -11.23 14.07
N LEU A 37 9.49 -11.09 15.39
CA LEU A 37 10.65 -11.54 16.13
C LEU A 37 10.43 -12.93 16.70
N LYS A 38 11.48 -13.56 17.21
CA LYS A 38 11.37 -14.86 17.89
C LYS A 38 10.92 -14.74 19.35
N GLU A 39 10.98 -13.54 19.89
CA GLU A 39 10.70 -13.20 21.29
C GLU A 39 9.54 -12.20 21.39
N ASP A 40 8.88 -12.17 22.54
CA ASP A 40 7.79 -11.24 22.80
C ASP A 40 8.31 -9.80 22.90
N ILE A 41 7.54 -8.85 22.35
CA ILE A 41 7.88 -7.45 22.31
C ILE A 41 7.72 -6.79 23.68
N GLN A 42 8.75 -6.09 24.11
CA GLN A 42 8.72 -5.26 25.31
C GLN A 42 8.38 -3.81 24.92
N GLN A 43 7.21 -3.34 25.33
CA GLN A 43 6.68 -2.03 24.94
C GLN A 43 7.64 -0.88 25.26
N GLU A 44 8.26 -0.89 26.44
CA GLU A 44 9.16 0.19 26.87
C GLU A 44 10.43 0.26 26.03
N ILE A 45 10.97 -0.90 25.63
CA ILE A 45 12.13 -0.98 24.74
C ILE A 45 11.73 -0.52 23.34
N LEU A 46 10.57 -0.94 22.86
CA LEU A 46 10.07 -0.52 21.55
C LEU A 46 9.82 1.00 21.51
N GLN A 47 9.31 1.60 22.58
CA GLN A 47 9.17 3.06 22.66
C GLN A 47 10.52 3.77 22.53
N LYS A 48 11.55 3.30 23.26
CA LYS A 48 12.91 3.87 23.15
C LYS A 48 13.49 3.69 21.74
N ALA A 49 13.24 2.53 21.12
CA ALA A 49 13.67 2.25 19.76
C ALA A 49 13.02 3.19 18.73
N VAL A 50 11.72 3.48 18.89
CA VAL A 50 10.99 4.46 18.06
C VAL A 50 11.59 5.84 18.21
N ASP A 51 11.79 6.29 19.45
CA ASP A 51 12.37 7.61 19.73
C ASP A 51 13.75 7.75 19.07
N ARG A 52 14.62 6.75 19.22
CA ARG A 52 15.94 6.73 18.59
C ARG A 52 15.88 6.69 17.07
N THR A 53 14.94 5.94 16.49
CA THR A 53 14.76 5.87 15.03
C THR A 53 14.31 7.22 14.46
N LEU A 54 13.49 7.97 15.20
CA LEU A 54 13.02 9.28 14.81
C LEU A 54 14.09 10.39 14.91
N GLU A 55 15.14 10.19 15.70
CA GLU A 55 16.32 11.06 15.67
C GLU A 55 17.03 11.00 14.31
N LYS A 56 17.10 9.79 13.71
CA LYS A 56 17.67 9.58 12.37
C LYS A 56 16.71 9.98 11.25
N TYR A 57 15.42 9.74 11.42
CA TYR A 57 14.38 10.02 10.40
C TYR A 57 13.32 11.01 10.89
N PRO A 58 13.69 12.26 11.21
CA PRO A 58 12.76 13.26 11.74
C PRO A 58 11.66 13.66 10.76
N ILE A 59 11.82 13.34 9.47
CA ILE A 59 10.81 13.60 8.42
C ILE A 59 9.46 12.96 8.72
N PHE A 60 9.43 11.84 9.48
CA PHE A 60 8.19 11.18 9.88
C PHE A 60 7.41 11.98 10.94
N LEU A 61 8.07 12.82 11.71
CA LEU A 61 7.41 13.72 12.67
C LEU A 61 6.74 14.90 11.95
N SER A 62 5.86 14.59 11.02
CA SER A 62 5.16 15.57 10.18
C SER A 62 3.65 15.37 10.23
N VAL A 63 2.91 16.47 10.19
CA VAL A 63 1.44 16.50 10.09
C VAL A 63 1.03 17.14 8.78
N LEU A 64 -0.04 16.64 8.17
CA LEU A 64 -0.56 17.17 6.92
C LEU A 64 -1.38 18.44 7.18
N ARG A 65 -1.10 19.47 6.42
CA ARG A 65 -1.77 20.77 6.49
C ARG A 65 -2.42 21.10 5.16
N LYS A 66 -3.55 21.77 5.25
CA LYS A 66 -4.27 22.28 4.10
C LYS A 66 -3.80 23.71 3.81
N GLY A 67 -3.23 23.91 2.63
CA GLY A 67 -2.93 25.24 2.07
C GLY A 67 -4.01 25.71 1.11
N LEU A 68 -3.82 26.88 0.52
CA LEU A 68 -4.76 27.45 -0.46
C LEU A 68 -4.76 26.68 -1.78
N PHE A 69 -3.59 26.28 -2.26
CA PHE A 69 -3.41 25.62 -3.55
C PHE A 69 -2.99 24.16 -3.45
N TRP A 70 -2.29 23.78 -2.37
CA TRP A 70 -1.77 22.43 -2.13
C TRP A 70 -1.75 22.11 -0.65
N HIS A 71 -1.79 20.81 -0.34
CA HIS A 71 -1.40 20.35 0.99
C HIS A 71 0.12 20.48 1.15
N TYR A 72 0.57 20.58 2.40
CA TYR A 72 1.97 20.61 2.77
C TYR A 72 2.18 19.87 4.10
N LEU A 73 3.39 19.47 4.39
CA LEU A 73 3.77 18.85 5.65
C LEU A 73 4.40 19.90 6.56
N GLU A 74 3.95 19.91 7.81
CA GLU A 74 4.47 20.77 8.87
C GLU A 74 5.10 19.87 9.93
N GLN A 75 6.34 20.15 10.32
CA GLN A 75 7.01 19.41 11.39
C GLN A 75 6.23 19.54 12.71
N SER A 76 6.08 18.43 13.40
CA SER A 76 5.32 18.30 14.63
C SER A 76 6.22 17.92 15.80
N ASN A 77 5.93 18.47 16.97
CA ASN A 77 6.57 18.07 18.22
C ASN A 77 5.79 16.93 18.93
N LYS A 78 4.80 16.33 18.27
CA LYS A 78 4.08 15.20 18.83
C LYS A 78 5.03 14.00 18.91
N ARG A 79 5.09 13.38 20.07
CA ARG A 79 5.80 12.11 20.26
C ARG A 79 4.83 10.98 19.95
N PRO A 80 5.16 10.04 19.05
CA PRO A 80 4.36 8.84 18.86
C PRO A 80 4.42 7.98 20.13
N VAL A 81 3.29 7.36 20.46
CA VAL A 81 3.18 6.47 21.62
C VAL A 81 2.98 5.05 21.11
N VAL A 82 3.93 4.19 21.42
CA VAL A 82 3.83 2.75 21.12
C VAL A 82 2.76 2.12 22.02
N ARG A 83 1.91 1.32 21.40
CA ARG A 83 0.84 0.59 22.08
C ARG A 83 0.61 -0.77 21.47
N GLU A 84 -0.09 -1.63 22.17
CA GLU A 84 -0.57 -2.88 21.59
C GLU A 84 -1.53 -2.60 20.45
N GLU A 85 -1.55 -3.48 19.45
CA GLU A 85 -2.44 -3.37 18.28
C GLU A 85 -3.90 -3.36 18.73
N TYR A 86 -4.67 -2.39 18.26
CA TYR A 86 -6.02 -2.10 18.78
C TYR A 86 -7.06 -1.86 17.67
N LYS A 87 -6.64 -1.82 16.42
CA LYS A 87 -7.50 -1.55 15.25
C LYS A 87 -7.10 -2.45 14.08
N GLU A 88 -8.01 -2.62 13.14
CA GLU A 88 -7.74 -3.39 11.93
C GLU A 88 -6.54 -2.83 11.15
N PRO A 89 -5.74 -3.73 10.53
CA PRO A 89 -4.60 -3.35 9.71
C PRO A 89 -4.95 -2.34 8.62
N CYS A 90 -4.03 -1.42 8.35
CA CYS A 90 -4.18 -0.36 7.35
C CYS A 90 -5.43 0.53 7.56
N SER A 91 -5.86 0.70 8.80
CA SER A 91 -6.89 1.66 9.16
C SER A 91 -6.42 3.09 8.88
N SER A 92 -7.37 4.02 8.68
CA SER A 92 -7.03 5.40 8.32
C SER A 92 -6.21 6.09 9.41
N LEU A 93 -5.05 6.61 9.03
CA LEU A 93 -4.19 7.48 9.83
C LEU A 93 -4.45 8.96 9.54
N TYR A 94 -5.04 9.24 8.40
CA TYR A 94 -5.38 10.60 7.99
C TYR A 94 -6.87 10.86 8.22
N ILE A 95 -7.14 11.80 9.12
CA ILE A 95 -8.48 12.35 9.33
C ILE A 95 -8.43 13.82 8.93
N ARG A 96 -9.30 14.20 7.99
CA ARG A 96 -9.36 15.57 7.47
C ARG A 96 -9.48 16.56 8.62
N ASP A 97 -8.70 17.64 8.55
CA ASP A 97 -8.64 18.74 9.53
C ASP A 97 -8.05 18.38 10.92
N LYS A 98 -7.68 17.11 11.17
CA LYS A 98 -6.88 16.73 12.33
C LYS A 98 -5.39 16.87 12.05
N ARG A 99 -4.63 17.17 13.10
CA ARG A 99 -3.18 17.33 13.07
C ARG A 99 -2.50 16.16 13.74
N ASP A 100 -2.85 14.94 13.30
CA ASP A 100 -2.25 13.74 13.85
C ASP A 100 -1.03 13.32 13.03
N LEU A 101 -0.13 12.57 13.63
CA LEU A 101 0.98 11.95 12.94
C LEU A 101 0.41 11.00 11.87
N LEU A 102 1.13 10.87 10.77
CA LEU A 102 0.70 10.11 9.61
C LEU A 102 1.32 8.71 9.58
N PHE A 103 1.86 8.27 10.70
CA PHE A 103 2.33 6.92 10.93
C PHE A 103 2.01 6.48 12.35
N GLU A 104 2.07 5.19 12.59
CA GLU A 104 1.88 4.56 13.89
C GLU A 104 2.79 3.34 14.02
N VAL A 105 3.31 3.13 15.21
CA VAL A 105 4.00 1.90 15.59
C VAL A 105 3.18 1.20 16.66
N THR A 106 2.77 -0.02 16.38
CA THR A 106 2.07 -0.90 17.32
C THR A 106 2.80 -2.23 17.43
N TYR A 107 2.46 -3.02 18.41
CA TYR A 107 2.99 -4.38 18.56
C TYR A 107 1.87 -5.34 18.97
N TYR A 108 2.07 -6.61 18.66
CA TYR A 108 1.25 -7.70 19.20
C TYR A 108 2.11 -8.94 19.37
N LYS A 109 2.21 -9.45 20.60
CA LYS A 109 3.09 -10.57 20.94
C LYS A 109 4.51 -10.32 20.41
N LYS A 110 4.92 -11.05 19.38
CA LYS A 110 6.25 -11.02 18.77
C LYS A 110 6.38 -10.08 17.57
N ARG A 111 5.30 -9.42 17.16
CA ARG A 111 5.23 -8.63 15.93
C ARG A 111 5.26 -7.14 16.21
N ILE A 112 6.22 -6.43 15.59
CA ILE A 112 6.30 -4.98 15.49
C ILE A 112 5.60 -4.57 14.20
N ASN A 113 4.56 -3.73 14.28
CA ASN A 113 3.86 -3.17 13.14
C ASN A 113 4.24 -1.72 12.94
N PHE A 114 4.54 -1.33 11.72
CA PHE A 114 4.69 0.05 11.29
C PHE A 114 3.67 0.34 10.21
N GLU A 115 2.73 1.23 10.50
CA GLU A 115 1.74 1.70 9.54
C GLU A 115 2.02 3.14 9.18
N VAL A 116 1.92 3.46 7.89
CA VAL A 116 2.21 4.80 7.39
C VAL A 116 1.25 5.20 6.28
N PHE A 117 0.78 6.45 6.34
CA PHE A 117 0.04 7.06 5.25
C PHE A 117 0.99 7.43 4.12
N HIS A 118 0.71 6.98 2.92
CA HIS A 118 1.59 7.05 1.76
C HIS A 118 2.02 8.48 1.35
N VAL A 119 1.47 9.51 1.99
CA VAL A 119 1.92 10.91 1.86
C VAL A 119 3.33 11.13 2.40
N LEU A 120 3.76 10.36 3.41
CA LEU A 120 5.08 10.55 4.03
C LEU A 120 6.21 9.93 3.23
N THR A 121 5.97 8.73 2.68
CA THR A 121 7.03 7.89 2.12
C THR A 121 6.45 6.81 1.21
N ASP A 122 7.31 6.18 0.41
CA ASP A 122 7.01 4.96 -0.34
C ASP A 122 7.52 3.69 0.39
N GLY A 123 7.34 2.54 -0.27
CA GLY A 123 7.77 1.25 0.29
C GLY A 123 9.26 1.20 0.61
N THR A 124 10.11 1.88 -0.16
CA THR A 124 11.56 1.92 0.08
C THR A 124 11.89 2.70 1.36
N GLY A 125 11.36 3.93 1.49
CA GLY A 125 11.61 4.72 2.69
C GLY A 125 10.98 4.09 3.95
N ALA A 126 9.83 3.45 3.83
CA ALA A 126 9.22 2.71 4.93
C ALA A 126 10.04 1.49 5.35
N SER A 127 10.59 0.74 4.37
CA SER A 127 11.49 -0.39 4.64
C SER A 127 12.74 0.06 5.41
N GLU A 128 13.33 1.19 5.04
CA GLU A 128 14.48 1.74 5.76
C GLU A 128 14.14 2.13 7.19
N PHE A 129 12.99 2.77 7.40
CA PHE A 129 12.52 3.10 8.74
C PHE A 129 12.32 1.85 9.60
N VAL A 130 11.68 0.81 9.06
CA VAL A 130 11.43 -0.44 9.78
C VAL A 130 12.73 -1.19 10.09
N ARG A 131 13.67 -1.24 9.16
CA ARG A 131 14.98 -1.85 9.38
C ARG A 131 15.73 -1.17 10.53
N GLU A 132 15.75 0.16 10.54
CA GLU A 132 16.36 0.93 11.63
C GLU A 132 15.64 0.75 12.95
N LEU A 133 14.30 0.72 12.94
CA LEU A 133 13.49 0.48 14.12
C LEU A 133 13.78 -0.89 14.74
N VAL A 134 13.76 -1.94 13.93
CA VAL A 134 14.03 -3.31 14.37
C VAL A 134 15.46 -3.43 14.89
N LYS A 135 16.45 -2.83 14.20
CA LYS A 135 17.83 -2.77 14.66
C LYS A 135 17.94 -2.09 16.03
N ASN A 136 17.32 -0.91 16.19
CA ASN A 136 17.37 -0.19 17.45
C ASN A 136 16.66 -0.96 18.58
N TYR A 137 15.54 -1.63 18.28
CA TYR A 137 14.85 -2.46 19.26
C TYR A 137 15.73 -3.63 19.72
N LEU A 138 16.27 -4.40 18.81
CA LEU A 138 17.10 -5.56 19.13
C LEU A 138 18.39 -5.16 19.86
N TYR A 139 19.04 -4.08 19.43
CA TYR A 139 20.18 -3.55 20.16
C TYR A 139 19.82 -3.22 21.61
N LEU A 140 18.74 -2.47 21.83
CA LEU A 140 18.31 -2.09 23.18
C LEU A 140 17.86 -3.28 24.05
N ALA A 141 17.38 -4.36 23.42
CA ALA A 141 16.97 -5.57 24.11
C ALA A 141 18.15 -6.49 24.47
N HIS A 142 19.21 -6.52 23.64
CA HIS A 142 20.28 -7.54 23.72
C HIS A 142 21.71 -6.98 23.79
N HIS A 143 21.89 -5.65 24.01
CA HIS A 143 23.23 -5.08 24.14
C HIS A 143 24.02 -5.63 25.35
N GLU A 144 23.30 -6.00 26.42
CA GLU A 144 23.91 -6.65 27.60
C GLU A 144 24.38 -8.08 27.27
N ASP A 145 23.76 -8.72 26.28
CA ASP A 145 24.13 -10.04 25.79
C ASP A 145 25.24 -9.99 24.71
N GLY A 146 25.78 -8.79 24.46
CA GLY A 146 26.90 -8.57 23.53
C GLY A 146 26.48 -8.22 22.09
N LEU A 147 25.23 -7.90 21.83
CA LEU A 147 24.83 -7.39 20.52
C LEU A 147 25.36 -5.97 20.31
N GLU A 148 26.21 -5.78 19.31
CA GLU A 148 26.84 -4.50 19.01
C GLU A 148 25.91 -3.58 18.23
N ASP A 149 26.02 -2.25 18.48
CA ASP A 149 25.29 -1.26 17.69
C ASP A 149 25.97 -1.06 16.33
N VAL A 150 25.27 -1.43 15.27
CA VAL A 150 25.76 -1.31 13.91
C VAL A 150 25.04 -0.20 13.15
N VAL A 151 25.74 0.50 12.28
CA VAL A 151 25.16 1.51 11.42
C VAL A 151 24.66 0.83 10.15
N LEU A 152 23.37 0.98 9.86
CA LEU A 152 22.81 0.63 8.55
C LEU A 152 23.22 1.72 7.56
N SER A 153 24.22 1.43 6.71
CA SER A 153 24.99 2.42 5.94
C SER A 153 24.37 2.84 4.61
N GLU A 154 23.20 2.33 4.26
CA GLU A 154 22.69 2.45 2.89
C GLU A 154 22.01 3.81 2.60
N TYR A 155 21.64 4.58 3.62
CA TYR A 155 20.93 5.87 3.44
C TYR A 155 21.62 7.02 4.18
N SER A 156 21.62 8.18 3.53
CA SER A 156 22.16 9.41 4.08
C SER A 156 21.44 9.82 5.37
N GLU A 157 22.23 10.20 6.38
CA GLU A 157 21.70 10.83 7.60
C GLU A 157 21.33 12.30 7.38
N SER A 158 21.69 12.87 6.24
CA SER A 158 21.37 14.24 5.88
C SER A 158 19.87 14.43 5.68
N LEU A 159 19.26 15.28 6.49
CA LEU A 159 17.86 15.68 6.31
C LEU A 159 17.59 16.27 4.91
N PHE A 160 18.56 16.97 4.35
CA PHE A 160 18.47 17.52 2.99
C PHE A 160 18.29 16.42 1.94
N ASP A 161 19.05 15.33 2.03
CA ASP A 161 18.94 14.21 1.10
C ASP A 161 17.64 13.42 1.33
N GLN A 162 17.25 13.24 2.60
CA GLN A 162 16.00 12.56 2.94
C GLN A 162 14.77 13.28 2.39
N GLU A 163 14.76 14.63 2.39
CA GLU A 163 13.66 15.48 1.92
C GLU A 163 13.76 15.89 0.45
N ALA A 164 14.79 15.45 -0.27
CA ALA A 164 14.96 15.78 -1.68
C ALA A 164 13.83 15.21 -2.55
N ASP A 165 13.12 16.04 -3.31
CA ASP A 165 12.12 15.59 -4.27
C ASP A 165 12.82 15.05 -5.53
N GLY A 166 12.87 13.70 -5.67
CA GLY A 166 13.47 13.04 -6.81
C GLY A 166 12.80 13.38 -8.13
N PHE A 167 11.49 13.64 -8.14
CA PHE A 167 10.78 14.05 -9.35
C PHE A 167 11.23 15.44 -9.81
N GLU A 168 11.38 16.40 -8.91
CA GLU A 168 11.85 17.74 -9.24
C GLU A 168 13.30 17.70 -9.73
N ARG A 169 14.15 16.89 -9.10
CA ARG A 169 15.58 16.74 -9.44
C ARG A 169 15.81 16.23 -10.85
N TYR A 170 15.00 15.27 -11.32
CA TYR A 170 15.20 14.58 -12.60
C TYR A 170 14.24 15.01 -13.69
N TYR A 171 13.42 16.05 -13.49
CA TYR A 171 12.49 16.54 -14.49
C TYR A 171 13.21 17.25 -15.64
N SER A 172 13.08 16.72 -16.88
CA SER A 172 13.80 17.23 -18.07
C SER A 172 12.95 18.08 -19.02
N ARG A 173 11.69 18.41 -18.66
CA ARG A 173 10.71 19.18 -19.49
C ARG A 173 10.30 18.52 -20.82
N GLN A 174 10.78 17.35 -21.12
CA GLN A 174 10.39 16.57 -22.31
C GLN A 174 9.16 15.72 -22.01
N ALA A 175 7.98 16.31 -22.09
CA ALA A 175 6.73 15.57 -21.95
C ALA A 175 6.05 15.40 -23.31
N ASP A 176 5.92 14.18 -23.77
CA ASP A 176 5.13 13.83 -24.96
C ASP A 176 3.68 13.59 -24.52
N ARG A 177 2.75 14.43 -24.97
CA ARG A 177 1.36 14.44 -24.48
C ARG A 177 0.43 13.44 -25.19
N LYS A 178 0.92 12.60 -26.08
CA LYS A 178 0.06 11.62 -26.76
C LYS A 178 -0.17 10.41 -25.85
N LYS A 179 -1.26 10.41 -25.09
CA LYS A 179 -1.75 9.18 -24.43
C LYS A 179 -2.42 8.30 -25.47
N GLU A 180 -1.91 7.11 -25.69
CA GLU A 180 -2.63 6.06 -26.37
C GLU A 180 -3.82 5.61 -25.52
N LYS A 181 -4.99 5.49 -26.16
CA LYS A 181 -6.21 5.06 -25.48
C LYS A 181 -6.16 3.55 -25.29
N LYS A 182 -5.90 3.12 -24.06
CA LYS A 182 -5.88 1.70 -23.69
C LYS A 182 -7.32 1.17 -23.51
N PRO A 183 -7.60 -0.10 -23.82
CA PRO A 183 -8.87 -0.73 -23.47
C PRO A 183 -9.01 -0.82 -21.94
N ALA A 184 -10.24 -0.66 -21.45
CA ALA A 184 -10.51 -0.80 -20.01
C ALA A 184 -10.22 -2.25 -19.56
N ALA A 185 -9.52 -2.40 -18.46
CA ALA A 185 -9.18 -3.69 -17.89
C ALA A 185 -10.40 -4.41 -17.28
N HIS A 186 -10.31 -5.72 -17.16
CA HIS A 186 -11.26 -6.50 -16.37
C HIS A 186 -11.34 -5.94 -14.94
N GLN A 187 -12.56 -5.84 -14.43
CA GLN A 187 -12.78 -5.43 -13.03
C GLN A 187 -13.42 -6.58 -12.27
N PHE A 188 -12.75 -7.04 -11.22
CA PHE A 188 -13.31 -8.04 -10.33
C PHE A 188 -14.59 -7.50 -9.69
N ARG A 189 -15.62 -8.35 -9.65
CA ARG A 189 -16.92 -8.04 -9.06
C ARG A 189 -17.26 -9.12 -8.05
N GLY A 190 -17.45 -8.72 -6.81
CA GLY A 190 -17.82 -9.60 -5.72
C GLY A 190 -18.48 -8.80 -4.60
N ASN A 191 -18.99 -9.50 -3.59
CA ASN A 191 -19.45 -8.87 -2.38
C ASN A 191 -18.26 -8.16 -1.72
N ARG A 192 -18.47 -6.88 -1.38
CA ARG A 192 -17.44 -6.11 -0.68
C ARG A 192 -17.60 -6.30 0.82
N ARG A 193 -16.49 -6.45 1.49
CA ARG A 193 -16.43 -6.42 2.95
C ARG A 193 -16.89 -5.05 3.48
N GLU A 194 -17.14 -4.97 4.75
CA GLU A 194 -17.51 -3.74 5.41
C GLU A 194 -16.49 -2.61 5.20
N LEU A 195 -16.96 -1.38 5.29
CA LEU A 195 -16.08 -0.22 5.19
C LEU A 195 -15.12 -0.20 6.39
N GLY A 196 -13.83 -0.21 6.11
CA GLY A 196 -12.78 -0.27 7.11
C GLY A 196 -12.19 -1.67 7.28
N SER A 197 -12.91 -2.75 6.93
CA SER A 197 -12.41 -4.11 7.02
C SER A 197 -11.55 -4.48 5.82
N LEU A 198 -10.41 -5.11 6.07
CA LEU A 198 -9.45 -5.59 5.08
C LEU A 198 -9.19 -7.07 5.31
N GLN A 199 -9.41 -7.90 4.31
CA GLN A 199 -8.97 -9.29 4.38
C GLN A 199 -7.47 -9.34 4.08
N THR A 200 -6.72 -9.96 4.96
CA THR A 200 -5.29 -10.22 4.79
C THR A 200 -5.06 -11.72 4.75
N THR A 201 -4.10 -12.16 3.96
CA THR A 201 -3.60 -13.55 3.97
C THR A 201 -2.11 -13.48 3.70
N GLU A 202 -1.35 -14.12 4.55
CA GLU A 202 0.10 -14.15 4.46
C GLU A 202 0.58 -15.55 4.12
N ALA A 203 1.63 -15.64 3.33
CA ALA A 203 2.24 -16.91 2.96
C ALA A 203 3.75 -16.74 2.76
N GLU A 204 4.48 -17.84 2.90
CA GLU A 204 5.89 -17.89 2.59
C GLU A 204 6.20 -18.91 1.49
N ILE A 205 7.28 -18.65 0.76
CA ILE A 205 7.78 -19.52 -0.31
C ILE A 205 9.30 -19.58 -0.20
N PRO A 206 9.93 -20.76 -0.30
CA PRO A 206 11.38 -20.85 -0.41
C PRO A 206 11.89 -20.13 -1.68
N VAL A 207 12.89 -19.26 -1.52
CA VAL A 207 13.48 -18.50 -2.65
C VAL A 207 13.98 -19.43 -3.75
N GLU A 208 14.62 -20.56 -3.36
CA GLU A 208 15.20 -21.48 -4.33
C GLU A 208 14.15 -22.18 -5.20
N GLU A 209 12.99 -22.58 -4.63
CA GLU A 209 11.90 -23.18 -5.41
C GLU A 209 11.38 -22.22 -6.46
N LEU A 210 11.05 -20.98 -6.03
CA LEU A 210 10.55 -19.96 -6.94
C LEU A 210 11.58 -19.55 -8.00
N ARG A 211 12.86 -19.45 -7.60
CA ARG A 211 13.97 -19.12 -8.51
C ARG A 211 14.17 -20.24 -9.53
N HIS A 212 14.11 -21.49 -9.12
CA HIS A 212 14.22 -22.64 -10.00
C HIS A 212 13.11 -22.61 -11.07
N GLN A 213 11.86 -22.47 -10.65
CA GLN A 213 10.73 -22.40 -11.58
C GLN A 213 10.79 -21.19 -12.52
N ALA A 214 11.10 -19.99 -12.02
CA ALA A 214 11.27 -18.83 -12.88
C ALA A 214 12.35 -19.06 -13.94
N LYS A 215 13.46 -19.74 -13.58
CA LYS A 215 14.54 -20.09 -14.53
C LYS A 215 14.11 -21.08 -15.61
N THR A 216 13.21 -22.03 -15.35
CA THR A 216 12.71 -22.97 -16.38
C THR A 216 12.00 -22.24 -17.51
N TYR A 217 11.37 -21.07 -17.20
CA TYR A 217 10.75 -20.19 -18.18
C TYR A 217 11.68 -19.10 -18.71
N GLY A 218 12.92 -19.01 -18.22
CA GLY A 218 13.91 -18.00 -18.62
C GLY A 218 13.56 -16.58 -18.17
N VAL A 219 12.88 -16.43 -17.02
CA VAL A 219 12.38 -15.14 -16.54
C VAL A 219 12.78 -14.85 -15.09
N SER A 220 12.55 -13.63 -14.62
CA SER A 220 12.70 -13.27 -13.21
C SER A 220 11.54 -13.79 -12.35
N MET A 221 11.76 -13.95 -11.03
CA MET A 221 10.71 -14.33 -10.07
C MET A 221 9.51 -13.38 -10.12
N THR A 222 9.75 -12.07 -10.28
CA THR A 222 8.68 -11.07 -10.39
C THR A 222 7.82 -11.29 -11.63
N VAL A 223 8.44 -11.55 -12.78
CA VAL A 223 7.73 -11.86 -14.04
C VAL A 223 6.91 -13.14 -13.89
N PHE A 224 7.49 -14.18 -13.30
CA PHE A 224 6.82 -15.46 -13.07
C PHE A 224 5.58 -15.28 -12.16
N LEU A 225 5.72 -14.63 -11.02
CA LEU A 225 4.59 -14.37 -10.10
C LEU A 225 3.54 -13.43 -10.72
N THR A 226 3.95 -12.48 -11.57
CA THR A 226 3.02 -11.65 -12.35
C THR A 226 2.15 -12.52 -13.26
N ALA A 227 2.74 -13.47 -13.96
CA ALA A 227 2.01 -14.40 -14.84
C ALA A 227 1.07 -15.32 -14.02
N VAL A 228 1.54 -15.87 -12.90
CA VAL A 228 0.70 -16.64 -11.97
C VAL A 228 -0.50 -15.83 -11.54
N TYR A 229 -0.31 -14.56 -11.18
CA TYR A 229 -1.39 -13.71 -10.70
C TYR A 229 -2.41 -13.36 -11.78
N LEU A 230 -1.95 -13.09 -13.03
CA LEU A 230 -2.84 -12.91 -14.19
C LEU A 230 -3.70 -14.14 -14.43
N CYS A 231 -3.10 -15.33 -14.41
CA CYS A 231 -3.82 -16.60 -14.58
C CYS A 231 -4.79 -16.88 -13.42
N ALA A 232 -4.41 -16.55 -12.18
CA ALA A 232 -5.26 -16.71 -11.02
C ALA A 232 -6.54 -15.85 -11.11
N ILE A 233 -6.40 -14.62 -11.60
CA ILE A 233 -7.54 -13.75 -11.87
C ILE A 233 -8.38 -14.30 -13.01
N HIS A 234 -7.75 -14.74 -14.11
CA HIS A 234 -8.46 -15.35 -15.25
C HIS A 234 -9.34 -16.52 -14.84
N ARG A 235 -8.86 -17.41 -13.96
CA ARG A 235 -9.65 -18.55 -13.45
C ARG A 235 -10.94 -18.15 -12.74
N THR A 236 -11.08 -16.89 -12.33
CA THR A 236 -12.33 -16.37 -11.75
C THR A 236 -13.27 -15.75 -12.78
N MET A 237 -12.84 -15.62 -14.05
CA MET A 237 -13.59 -14.93 -15.09
C MET A 237 -14.57 -15.87 -15.82
N THR A 238 -15.71 -15.33 -16.18
CA THR A 238 -16.62 -15.96 -17.13
C THR A 238 -16.17 -15.66 -18.57
N ARG A 239 -16.55 -16.48 -19.55
CA ARG A 239 -16.25 -16.25 -20.97
C ARG A 239 -16.63 -14.85 -21.46
N ARG A 240 -17.71 -14.28 -20.95
CA ARG A 240 -18.14 -12.92 -21.31
C ARG A 240 -17.16 -11.85 -20.78
N GLN A 241 -16.52 -12.11 -19.66
CA GLN A 241 -15.56 -11.19 -19.04
C GLN A 241 -14.21 -11.22 -19.73
N GLU A 242 -13.87 -12.31 -20.42
CA GLU A 242 -12.65 -12.47 -21.22
C GLU A 242 -12.55 -11.49 -22.40
N SER A 243 -13.63 -10.77 -22.73
CA SER A 243 -13.60 -9.65 -23.69
C SER A 243 -12.72 -8.47 -23.25
N LYS A 244 -12.27 -8.46 -22.00
CA LYS A 244 -11.40 -7.43 -21.42
C LYS A 244 -10.09 -8.03 -20.97
N PRO A 245 -8.96 -7.34 -21.16
CA PRO A 245 -7.67 -7.81 -20.66
C PRO A 245 -7.64 -7.79 -19.13
N VAL A 246 -6.90 -8.73 -18.56
CA VAL A 246 -6.46 -8.66 -17.16
C VAL A 246 -5.16 -7.85 -17.14
N VAL A 247 -5.09 -6.80 -16.34
CA VAL A 247 -3.95 -5.90 -16.25
C VAL A 247 -3.56 -5.72 -14.80
N LEU A 248 -2.29 -5.90 -14.48
CA LEU A 248 -1.75 -5.60 -13.15
C LEU A 248 -1.03 -4.24 -13.17
N MET A 249 -1.15 -3.50 -12.09
CA MET A 249 -0.24 -2.40 -11.80
C MET A 249 0.94 -2.94 -11.00
N VAL A 250 2.14 -2.76 -11.51
CA VAL A 250 3.38 -3.17 -10.84
C VAL A 250 4.22 -1.93 -10.56
N PRO A 251 4.28 -1.46 -9.31
CA PRO A 251 5.13 -0.34 -8.90
C PRO A 251 6.61 -0.62 -9.17
N VAL A 252 7.32 0.43 -9.56
CA VAL A 252 8.75 0.41 -9.91
C VAL A 252 9.48 1.47 -9.12
N ASN A 253 10.48 1.07 -8.34
CA ASN A 253 11.35 1.99 -7.63
C ASN A 253 12.23 2.76 -8.60
N LEU A 254 12.00 4.07 -8.73
CA LEU A 254 12.77 4.93 -9.63
C LEU A 254 14.23 5.12 -9.20
N ARG A 255 14.56 4.84 -7.93
CA ARG A 255 15.95 4.91 -7.45
C ARG A 255 16.88 3.91 -8.18
N ASN A 256 16.32 2.86 -8.77
CA ASN A 256 17.06 1.92 -9.62
C ASN A 256 17.52 2.53 -10.94
N PHE A 257 16.90 3.62 -11.39
CA PHE A 257 17.22 4.31 -12.64
C PHE A 257 17.83 5.70 -12.39
N PHE A 258 17.43 6.36 -11.31
CA PHE A 258 17.77 7.73 -10.95
C PHE A 258 18.25 7.77 -9.50
N PRO A 259 19.57 7.64 -9.27
CA PRO A 259 20.12 7.51 -7.92
C PRO A 259 19.77 8.69 -7.00
N THR A 260 19.18 8.40 -5.85
CA THR A 260 18.86 9.38 -4.81
C THR A 260 18.66 8.67 -3.47
N ASN A 261 19.00 9.35 -2.38
CA ASN A 261 18.80 8.88 -1.00
C ASN A 261 17.52 9.46 -0.38
N THR A 262 16.55 9.90 -1.21
CA THR A 262 15.30 10.43 -0.69
C THR A 262 14.48 9.38 0.06
N MET A 263 13.89 9.79 1.18
CA MET A 263 12.90 9.00 1.92
C MET A 263 11.47 9.29 1.45
N LEU A 264 11.28 10.24 0.53
CA LEU A 264 10.00 10.59 -0.05
C LEU A 264 9.57 9.59 -1.11
N ASN A 265 8.35 9.74 -1.60
CA ASN A 265 7.87 8.92 -2.71
C ASN A 265 8.69 9.18 -3.97
N PHE A 266 9.28 8.13 -4.50
CA PHE A 266 10.00 8.19 -5.77
C PHE A 266 9.83 6.88 -6.53
N PHE A 267 8.62 6.65 -7.03
CA PHE A 267 8.23 5.45 -7.77
C PHE A 267 7.39 5.80 -9.00
N ASN A 268 7.32 4.86 -9.91
CA ASN A 268 6.41 4.83 -11.05
C ASN A 268 5.77 3.44 -11.10
N TRP A 269 5.12 3.06 -12.19
CA TRP A 269 4.59 1.71 -12.38
C TRP A 269 4.60 1.31 -13.85
N ILE A 270 4.55 0.00 -14.08
CA ILE A 270 4.26 -0.61 -15.38
C ILE A 270 2.93 -1.35 -15.30
N GLU A 271 2.33 -1.64 -16.46
CA GLU A 271 1.01 -2.25 -16.56
C GLU A 271 1.07 -3.53 -17.41
N PRO A 272 1.76 -4.60 -16.93
CA PRO A 272 1.73 -5.87 -17.61
C PRO A 272 0.31 -6.42 -17.62
N GLY A 273 -0.14 -6.85 -18.80
CA GLY A 273 -1.48 -7.38 -18.99
C GLY A 273 -1.51 -8.51 -20.00
N TYR A 274 -2.59 -9.31 -19.92
CA TYR A 274 -2.87 -10.37 -20.86
C TYR A 274 -4.35 -10.41 -21.23
N HIS A 275 -4.64 -10.63 -22.50
CA HIS A 275 -6.00 -10.73 -23.01
C HIS A 275 -6.32 -12.20 -23.28
N PHE A 276 -7.02 -12.84 -22.35
CA PHE A 276 -7.49 -14.21 -22.46
C PHE A 276 -8.69 -14.27 -23.41
N GLN A 277 -8.52 -14.89 -24.57
CA GLN A 277 -9.56 -14.93 -25.62
C GLN A 277 -10.08 -16.37 -25.81
N GLY A 278 -10.92 -16.83 -24.87
CA GLY A 278 -11.79 -18.03 -25.07
C GLY A 278 -11.08 -19.34 -25.41
N GLY A 279 -9.80 -19.44 -25.14
CA GLY A 279 -8.96 -20.54 -25.49
C GLY A 279 -8.29 -21.24 -24.32
N LYS A 280 -7.57 -22.30 -24.62
CA LYS A 280 -6.61 -22.91 -23.68
C LYS A 280 -5.28 -22.20 -23.88
N GLU A 281 -5.16 -20.99 -23.30
CA GLU A 281 -3.86 -20.34 -23.31
C GLU A 281 -2.90 -21.15 -22.44
N GLU A 282 -1.73 -21.40 -22.98
CA GLU A 282 -0.66 -22.05 -22.24
C GLU A 282 -0.01 -21.03 -21.28
N PHE A 283 0.25 -21.44 -20.06
CA PHE A 283 0.93 -20.62 -19.05
C PHE A 283 2.22 -20.01 -19.58
N THR A 284 2.95 -20.75 -20.42
CA THR A 284 4.18 -20.32 -21.09
C THR A 284 3.97 -19.05 -21.93
N ASP A 285 2.86 -18.95 -22.68
CA ASP A 285 2.57 -17.76 -23.49
C ASP A 285 2.33 -16.53 -22.61
N VAL A 286 1.58 -16.70 -21.52
CA VAL A 286 1.35 -15.62 -20.54
C VAL A 286 2.69 -15.13 -19.96
N VAL A 287 3.56 -16.05 -19.54
CA VAL A 287 4.89 -15.74 -19.00
C VAL A 287 5.73 -14.95 -20.02
N GLN A 288 5.79 -15.40 -21.27
CA GLN A 288 6.58 -14.73 -22.31
C GLN A 288 6.03 -13.34 -22.66
N LYS A 289 4.72 -13.17 -22.69
CA LYS A 289 4.06 -11.89 -22.91
C LYS A 289 4.36 -10.89 -21.80
N VAL A 290 4.27 -11.34 -20.55
CA VAL A 290 4.64 -10.54 -19.37
C VAL A 290 6.12 -10.16 -19.42
N ASN A 291 7.01 -11.11 -19.72
CA ASN A 291 8.44 -10.87 -19.85
C ASN A 291 8.77 -9.82 -20.93
N ALA A 292 8.11 -9.90 -22.07
CA ALA A 292 8.26 -8.90 -23.15
C ALA A 292 7.86 -7.50 -22.66
N CYS A 293 6.71 -7.38 -21.97
CA CYS A 293 6.26 -6.13 -21.37
C CYS A 293 7.28 -5.56 -20.36
N PHE A 294 7.79 -6.40 -19.47
CA PHE A 294 8.81 -5.97 -18.49
C PHE A 294 10.08 -5.46 -19.18
N LYS A 295 10.58 -6.16 -20.19
CA LYS A 295 11.77 -5.75 -20.95
C LYS A 295 11.55 -4.44 -21.70
N GLU A 296 10.38 -4.24 -22.27
CA GLU A 296 10.03 -3.03 -23.01
C GLU A 296 9.86 -1.82 -22.09
N GLU A 297 9.16 -2.01 -20.96
CA GLU A 297 8.73 -0.89 -20.09
C GLU A 297 9.75 -0.51 -19.02
N LEU A 298 10.60 -1.45 -18.54
CA LEU A 298 11.60 -1.20 -17.50
C LEU A 298 12.92 -0.67 -18.10
N THR A 299 12.86 0.44 -18.81
CA THR A 299 14.03 1.16 -19.33
C THR A 299 14.08 2.56 -18.73
N ALA A 300 15.29 3.11 -18.56
CA ALA A 300 15.47 4.46 -18.02
C ALA A 300 14.69 5.51 -18.85
N GLU A 301 14.71 5.37 -20.18
CA GLU A 301 13.98 6.27 -21.10
C GLU A 301 12.47 6.24 -20.88
N LYS A 302 11.87 5.05 -20.76
CA LYS A 302 10.43 4.89 -20.51
C LYS A 302 10.04 5.43 -19.12
N MET A 303 10.88 5.17 -18.11
CA MET A 303 10.66 5.67 -16.75
C MET A 303 10.79 7.20 -16.69
N GLU A 304 11.79 7.80 -17.36
CA GLU A 304 11.95 9.24 -17.47
C GLU A 304 10.75 9.88 -18.19
N LYS A 305 10.33 9.31 -19.33
CA LYS A 305 9.16 9.82 -20.06
C LYS A 305 7.91 9.85 -19.17
N ARG A 306 7.59 8.76 -18.49
CA ARG A 306 6.42 8.70 -17.58
C ARG A 306 6.55 9.67 -16.41
N MET A 307 7.73 9.75 -15.80
CA MET A 307 8.00 10.70 -14.72
C MET A 307 7.75 12.14 -15.20
N ASN A 308 8.24 12.51 -16.38
CA ASN A 308 8.05 13.82 -16.96
C ASN A 308 6.59 14.14 -17.28
N GLU A 309 5.82 13.16 -17.78
CA GLU A 309 4.38 13.32 -18.05
C GLU A 309 3.59 13.65 -16.79
N TYR A 310 3.85 12.94 -15.68
CA TYR A 310 3.17 13.20 -14.40
C TYR A 310 3.62 14.53 -13.76
N PHE A 311 4.90 14.83 -13.79
CA PHE A 311 5.42 16.08 -13.24
C PHE A 311 4.96 17.29 -14.05
N ALA A 312 4.83 17.17 -15.37
CA ALA A 312 4.33 18.23 -16.25
C ALA A 312 2.91 18.71 -15.86
N LEU A 313 2.06 17.81 -15.35
CA LEU A 313 0.73 18.16 -14.84
C LEU A 313 0.83 19.11 -13.63
N GLN A 314 1.80 18.87 -12.76
CA GLN A 314 2.02 19.67 -11.55
C GLN A 314 2.48 21.10 -11.86
N VAL A 315 3.36 21.25 -12.85
CA VAL A 315 3.93 22.57 -13.22
C VAL A 315 3.05 23.33 -14.20
N HIS A 316 1.95 22.75 -14.68
CA HIS A 316 1.03 23.41 -15.60
C HIS A 316 0.41 24.66 -14.95
N PRO A 317 0.50 25.87 -15.57
CA PRO A 317 0.12 27.14 -14.94
C PRO A 317 -1.31 27.13 -14.37
N ILE A 318 -2.30 26.63 -15.12
CA ILE A 318 -3.70 26.56 -14.68
C ILE A 318 -3.83 25.67 -13.44
N LEU A 319 -3.20 24.49 -13.45
CA LEU A 319 -3.26 23.57 -12.32
C LEU A 319 -2.47 24.10 -11.11
N LYS A 320 -1.39 24.84 -11.33
CA LYS A 320 -0.59 25.43 -10.25
C LYS A 320 -1.43 26.38 -9.39
N PHE A 321 -2.24 27.22 -10.00
CA PHE A 321 -3.02 28.30 -9.33
C PHE A 321 -4.49 27.95 -9.08
N ALA A 322 -4.98 26.80 -9.51
CA ALA A 322 -6.34 26.35 -9.19
C ALA A 322 -6.51 26.15 -7.68
N PRO A 323 -7.66 26.53 -7.08
CA PRO A 323 -7.95 26.24 -5.67
C PRO A 323 -7.87 24.77 -5.35
N LEU A 324 -7.40 24.44 -4.14
CA LEU A 324 -7.18 23.07 -3.70
C LEU A 324 -8.43 22.18 -3.81
N GLU A 325 -9.61 22.69 -3.45
CA GLU A 325 -10.86 21.93 -3.51
C GLU A 325 -11.22 21.51 -4.95
N LEU A 326 -11.01 22.41 -5.91
CA LEU A 326 -11.22 22.08 -7.32
C LEU A 326 -10.23 21.01 -7.80
N LYS A 327 -8.96 21.11 -7.39
CA LYS A 327 -7.95 20.09 -7.68
C LYS A 327 -8.34 18.73 -7.08
N ASN A 328 -8.80 18.70 -5.83
CA ASN A 328 -9.23 17.47 -5.16
C ASN A 328 -10.34 16.78 -5.95
N VAL A 329 -11.31 17.52 -6.48
CA VAL A 329 -12.37 16.96 -7.33
C VAL A 329 -11.78 16.37 -8.62
N CYS A 330 -10.91 17.12 -9.31
CA CYS A 330 -10.28 16.65 -10.55
C CYS A 330 -9.40 15.40 -10.29
N ILE A 331 -8.62 15.40 -9.21
CA ILE A 331 -7.78 14.25 -8.81
C ILE A 331 -8.65 13.03 -8.52
N ASN A 332 -9.76 13.18 -7.79
CA ASN A 332 -10.67 12.07 -7.52
C ASN A 332 -11.27 11.47 -8.79
N ILE A 333 -11.69 12.31 -9.74
CA ILE A 333 -12.21 11.84 -11.03
C ILE A 333 -11.10 11.11 -11.80
N GLY A 334 -9.90 11.69 -11.88
CA GLY A 334 -8.75 11.09 -12.54
C GLY A 334 -8.32 9.76 -11.92
N ALA A 335 -8.30 9.68 -10.59
CA ALA A 335 -7.99 8.44 -9.86
C ALA A 335 -9.00 7.33 -10.17
N ARG A 336 -10.31 7.63 -10.14
CA ARG A 336 -11.36 6.65 -10.50
C ARG A 336 -11.26 6.17 -11.95
N THR A 337 -10.86 7.04 -12.86
CA THR A 337 -10.63 6.67 -14.26
C THR A 337 -9.42 5.75 -14.37
N ALA A 338 -8.30 6.10 -13.74
CA ALA A 338 -7.10 5.27 -13.70
C ALA A 338 -7.33 3.91 -13.02
N GLU A 339 -8.20 3.85 -12.01
CA GLU A 339 -8.61 2.57 -11.39
C GLU A 339 -9.28 1.61 -12.39
N SER A 340 -9.93 2.11 -13.46
CA SER A 340 -10.54 1.25 -14.50
C SER A 340 -9.53 0.64 -15.46
N ASP A 341 -8.31 1.16 -15.50
CA ASP A 341 -7.26 0.73 -16.41
C ASP A 341 -6.47 -0.48 -15.87
N VAL A 342 -6.64 -0.81 -14.60
CA VAL A 342 -5.97 -1.95 -13.94
C VAL A 342 -6.98 -2.85 -13.24
N THR A 343 -6.69 -4.16 -13.21
CA THR A 343 -7.51 -5.18 -12.54
C THR A 343 -7.12 -5.34 -11.07
N ALA A 344 -5.81 -5.47 -10.80
CA ALA A 344 -5.24 -5.73 -9.49
C ALA A 344 -3.83 -5.11 -9.39
N ILE A 345 -3.22 -5.16 -8.22
CA ILE A 345 -1.90 -4.57 -7.96
C ILE A 345 -0.96 -5.67 -7.49
N PHE A 346 0.28 -5.65 -7.98
CA PHE A 346 1.36 -6.50 -7.50
C PHE A 346 2.59 -5.65 -7.15
N SER A 347 2.89 -5.57 -5.87
CA SER A 347 3.97 -4.75 -5.31
C SER A 347 5.12 -5.62 -4.81
N ASN A 348 6.33 -5.40 -5.33
CA ASN A 348 7.54 -6.10 -4.90
C ASN A 348 8.48 -5.13 -4.18
N MET A 349 8.66 -5.33 -2.87
CA MET A 349 9.54 -4.51 -2.03
C MET A 349 11.02 -4.94 -2.12
N GLY A 350 11.31 -6.06 -2.79
CA GLY A 350 12.67 -6.59 -2.90
C GLY A 350 13.15 -7.31 -1.65
N ILE A 351 14.47 -7.31 -1.46
CA ILE A 351 15.13 -8.05 -0.38
C ILE A 351 15.31 -7.11 0.81
N ILE A 352 14.80 -7.50 1.97
CA ILE A 352 15.06 -6.83 3.24
C ILE A 352 16.34 -7.44 3.82
N ARG A 353 17.35 -6.61 4.03
CA ARG A 353 18.65 -7.05 4.58
C ARG A 353 18.81 -6.51 5.99
N MET A 354 19.21 -7.39 6.89
CA MET A 354 19.61 -7.03 8.25
C MET A 354 21.08 -7.46 8.45
N PRO A 355 21.80 -6.88 9.41
CA PRO A 355 23.15 -7.37 9.76
C PRO A 355 23.07 -8.82 10.28
N GLU A 356 24.05 -9.64 9.92
CA GLU A 356 24.07 -11.07 10.28
C GLU A 356 23.89 -11.34 11.77
N SER A 357 24.46 -10.48 12.64
CA SER A 357 24.30 -10.60 14.10
C SER A 357 22.88 -10.38 14.60
N TYR A 358 22.02 -9.70 13.84
CA TYR A 358 20.61 -9.41 14.18
C TYR A 358 19.64 -10.45 13.65
N GLU A 359 19.99 -11.10 12.55
CA GLU A 359 19.13 -12.07 11.88
C GLU A 359 18.66 -13.24 12.78
N PRO A 360 19.46 -13.76 13.75
CA PRO A 360 19.00 -14.83 14.64
C PRO A 360 17.76 -14.50 15.45
N TYR A 361 17.50 -13.22 15.75
CA TYR A 361 16.37 -12.75 16.54
C TYR A 361 15.10 -12.53 15.70
N ILE A 362 15.23 -12.46 14.38
CA ILE A 362 14.15 -12.15 13.46
C ILE A 362 13.56 -13.44 12.89
N ALA A 363 12.24 -13.57 12.94
CA ALA A 363 11.53 -14.64 12.25
C ALA A 363 11.32 -14.26 10.78
N HIS A 364 10.62 -13.16 10.52
CA HIS A 364 10.36 -12.68 9.16
C HIS A 364 9.93 -11.22 9.11
N PHE A 365 9.86 -10.69 7.89
CA PHE A 365 9.22 -9.43 7.55
C PHE A 365 8.02 -9.66 6.65
N GLY A 366 7.05 -8.78 6.71
CA GLY A 366 5.94 -8.80 5.77
C GLY A 366 5.43 -7.40 5.47
N VAL A 367 4.64 -7.32 4.40
CA VAL A 367 4.09 -6.06 3.92
C VAL A 367 2.73 -6.26 3.28
N PHE A 368 1.81 -5.37 3.57
CA PHE A 368 0.53 -5.28 2.88
C PHE A 368 -0.05 -3.86 2.96
N THR A 369 -1.02 -3.56 2.11
CA THR A 369 -1.54 -2.22 1.95
C THR A 369 -3.05 -2.19 1.86
N SER A 370 -3.63 -1.07 2.25
CA SER A 370 -5.03 -0.77 1.95
C SER A 370 -5.21 -0.59 0.45
N THR A 371 -6.19 -1.25 -0.12
CA THR A 371 -6.48 -1.20 -1.55
C THR A 371 -7.98 -1.22 -1.83
N PRO A 372 -8.47 -0.58 -2.91
CA PRO A 372 -9.84 -0.75 -3.37
C PRO A 372 -10.05 -2.01 -4.21
N LYS A 373 -8.97 -2.74 -4.50
CA LYS A 373 -8.91 -3.93 -5.37
C LYS A 373 -8.44 -5.17 -4.59
N VAL A 374 -7.87 -6.13 -5.29
CA VAL A 374 -7.04 -7.18 -4.71
C VAL A 374 -5.59 -6.80 -4.96
N GLU A 375 -4.78 -6.86 -3.94
CA GLU A 375 -3.36 -6.52 -4.03
C GLU A 375 -2.51 -7.62 -3.43
N LEU A 376 -1.42 -7.92 -4.12
CA LEU A 376 -0.38 -8.80 -3.66
C LEU A 376 0.88 -7.97 -3.40
N CYS A 377 1.37 -8.00 -2.18
CA CYS A 377 2.69 -7.48 -1.84
C CYS A 377 3.67 -8.62 -1.61
N MET A 378 4.94 -8.41 -1.95
CA MET A 378 5.98 -9.37 -1.62
C MET A 378 7.23 -8.68 -1.10
N CYS A 379 7.93 -9.32 -0.19
CA CYS A 379 9.29 -9.02 0.21
C CYS A 379 10.07 -10.32 0.41
N SER A 380 11.40 -10.24 0.48
CA SER A 380 12.24 -11.41 0.76
C SER A 380 13.12 -11.12 1.97
N PHE A 381 13.28 -12.12 2.82
CA PHE A 381 14.22 -12.08 3.93
C PHE A 381 14.90 -13.45 4.03
N ARG A 382 16.23 -13.44 4.01
CA ARG A 382 17.06 -14.66 3.96
C ARG A 382 16.71 -15.53 2.75
N ASP A 383 16.33 -16.77 3.00
CA ASP A 383 16.00 -17.82 2.03
C ASP A 383 14.51 -17.94 1.70
N LYS A 384 13.68 -17.01 2.23
CA LYS A 384 12.22 -17.03 2.04
C LYS A 384 11.69 -15.75 1.40
N ILE A 385 10.62 -15.90 0.65
CA ILE A 385 9.79 -14.84 0.10
C ILE A 385 8.49 -14.82 0.90
N TYR A 386 8.09 -13.66 1.35
CA TYR A 386 6.85 -13.45 2.09
C TYR A 386 5.86 -12.71 1.21
N LEU A 387 4.67 -13.26 1.12
CA LEU A 387 3.56 -12.76 0.33
C LEU A 387 2.46 -12.25 1.24
N GLY A 388 1.96 -11.05 0.98
CA GLY A 388 0.81 -10.46 1.66
C GLY A 388 -0.30 -10.16 0.66
N PHE A 389 -1.36 -10.96 0.67
CA PHE A 389 -2.58 -10.65 -0.07
C PHE A 389 -3.49 -9.76 0.75
N THR A 390 -4.03 -8.73 0.12
CA THR A 390 -5.07 -7.87 0.69
C THR A 390 -6.25 -7.74 -0.25
N SER A 391 -7.46 -7.75 0.30
CA SER A 391 -8.70 -7.65 -0.46
C SER A 391 -9.79 -6.94 0.34
N ARG A 392 -10.57 -6.12 -0.36
CA ARG A 392 -11.85 -5.57 0.14
C ARG A 392 -13.05 -6.40 -0.29
N TYR A 393 -12.84 -7.51 -0.94
CA TYR A 393 -13.89 -8.42 -1.36
C TYR A 393 -13.97 -9.62 -0.42
N ASP A 394 -15.17 -10.09 -0.18
CA ASP A 394 -15.42 -11.30 0.60
C ASP A 394 -15.35 -12.52 -0.33
N CYS A 395 -14.16 -12.75 -0.88
CA CYS A 395 -13.91 -13.82 -1.85
C CYS A 395 -12.43 -14.20 -1.90
N ASP A 396 -12.15 -15.45 -1.65
CA ASP A 396 -10.79 -16.04 -1.65
C ASP A 396 -10.35 -16.57 -3.02
N ALA A 397 -11.25 -16.64 -4.00
CA ALA A 397 -11.01 -17.35 -5.25
C ALA A 397 -9.72 -16.96 -5.99
N ILE A 398 -9.38 -15.66 -6.02
CA ILE A 398 -8.14 -15.21 -6.69
C ILE A 398 -6.91 -15.73 -5.95
N LYS A 399 -6.90 -15.59 -4.63
CA LYS A 399 -5.82 -16.06 -3.77
C LYS A 399 -5.66 -17.59 -3.84
N ASP A 400 -6.77 -18.31 -3.74
CA ASP A 400 -6.75 -19.77 -3.77
C ASP A 400 -6.27 -20.29 -5.13
N ASN A 401 -6.72 -19.68 -6.23
CA ASN A 401 -6.22 -19.98 -7.57
C ASN A 401 -4.73 -19.66 -7.70
N PHE A 402 -4.26 -18.57 -7.10
CA PHE A 402 -2.85 -18.19 -7.13
C PHE A 402 -1.98 -19.28 -6.46
N PHE A 403 -2.35 -19.70 -5.27
CA PHE A 403 -1.63 -20.77 -4.55
C PHE A 403 -1.77 -22.12 -5.24
N GLN A 404 -2.91 -22.40 -5.87
CA GLN A 404 -3.09 -23.61 -6.66
C GLN A 404 -2.17 -23.64 -7.87
N ILE A 405 -2.08 -22.53 -8.64
CA ILE A 405 -1.18 -22.44 -9.80
C ILE A 405 0.28 -22.57 -9.36
N LEU A 406 0.69 -21.97 -8.25
CA LEU A 406 2.04 -22.18 -7.72
C LEU A 406 2.32 -23.67 -7.47
N LYS A 407 1.40 -24.40 -6.86
CA LYS A 407 1.54 -25.86 -6.62
C LYS A 407 1.58 -26.65 -7.94
N GLU A 408 0.78 -26.28 -8.93
CA GLU A 408 0.82 -26.85 -10.28
C GLU A 408 2.17 -26.60 -10.98
N GLN A 409 2.85 -25.52 -10.59
CA GLN A 409 4.19 -25.16 -11.04
C GLN A 409 5.30 -25.62 -10.07
N GLU A 410 5.03 -26.64 -9.24
CA GLU A 410 5.98 -27.24 -8.31
C GLU A 410 6.58 -26.28 -7.25
N VAL A 411 5.93 -25.15 -7.00
CA VAL A 411 6.26 -24.22 -5.91
C VAL A 411 5.30 -24.45 -4.75
N LYS A 412 5.81 -24.63 -3.54
CA LYS A 412 5.03 -24.98 -2.34
C LYS A 412 4.88 -23.79 -1.39
N PRO A 413 3.82 -22.96 -1.54
CA PRO A 413 3.56 -21.91 -0.58
C PRO A 413 3.03 -22.50 0.74
N GLU A 414 3.51 -21.96 1.86
CA GLU A 414 2.98 -22.20 3.20
C GLU A 414 2.21 -20.97 3.66
N ILE A 415 0.95 -21.16 4.07
CA ILE A 415 0.13 -20.06 4.60
C ILE A 415 0.52 -19.84 6.05
N LEU A 416 0.82 -18.60 6.40
CA LEU A 416 1.15 -18.20 7.75
C LEU A 416 -0.13 -17.93 8.54
N GLU A 417 -0.21 -18.49 9.73
CA GLU A 417 -1.27 -18.17 10.69
C GLU A 417 -0.92 -16.85 11.39
N VAL A 418 -1.70 -15.83 11.14
CA VAL A 418 -1.51 -14.50 11.74
C VAL A 418 -2.55 -14.30 12.84
N GLU A 419 -2.06 -14.08 14.05
CA GLU A 419 -2.91 -13.76 15.19
C GLU A 419 -3.12 -12.25 15.30
N TYR A 420 -4.33 -11.87 15.68
CA TYR A 420 -4.71 -10.49 15.99
C TYR A 420 -5.31 -10.42 17.40
N PRO A 421 -5.20 -9.26 18.10
CA PRO A 421 -5.85 -9.08 19.39
C PRO A 421 -7.36 -9.30 19.31
N GLU A 422 -7.93 -9.85 20.38
CA GLU A 422 -9.39 -10.07 20.47
C GLU A 422 -10.18 -8.76 20.30
N SER A 423 -9.64 -7.63 20.78
CA SER A 423 -10.23 -6.30 20.62
C SER A 423 -10.46 -5.93 19.14
N VAL A 424 -9.49 -6.24 18.26
CA VAL A 424 -9.58 -6.03 16.82
C VAL A 424 -10.67 -6.92 16.20
N MET A 425 -10.75 -8.18 16.66
CA MET A 425 -11.75 -9.14 16.19
C MET A 425 -13.16 -8.82 16.66
N THR A 426 -13.31 -8.19 17.82
CA THR A 426 -14.61 -7.90 18.45
C THR A 426 -15.23 -6.62 17.88
N GLU A 427 -14.44 -5.60 17.52
CA GLU A 427 -14.94 -4.41 16.83
C GLU A 427 -15.57 -4.77 15.48
N ALA A 428 -14.94 -5.68 14.72
CA ALA A 428 -15.50 -6.18 13.46
C ALA A 428 -16.85 -6.90 13.67
N LYS A 429 -16.97 -7.74 14.71
CA LYS A 429 -18.23 -8.45 15.05
C LYS A 429 -19.28 -7.50 15.64
N GLY A 430 -18.91 -6.57 16.51
CA GLY A 430 -19.81 -5.59 17.11
C GLY A 430 -20.43 -4.66 16.10
N MET A 431 -19.69 -4.22 15.10
CA MET A 431 -20.16 -3.40 14.00
C MET A 431 -21.16 -4.16 13.11
N GLN A 432 -20.97 -5.46 12.90
CA GLN A 432 -21.90 -6.32 12.18
C GLN A 432 -23.26 -6.45 12.91
N ILE A 433 -23.25 -6.69 14.20
CA ILE A 433 -24.45 -6.81 15.02
C ILE A 433 -25.22 -5.47 15.05
N PHE A 434 -24.53 -4.35 15.20
CA PHE A 434 -25.14 -3.02 15.21
C PHE A 434 -25.82 -2.69 13.87
N LYS A 435 -25.23 -3.07 12.73
CA LYS A 435 -25.85 -2.84 11.41
C LYS A 435 -27.05 -3.71 11.17
N ILE A 436 -27.00 -4.98 11.57
CA ILE A 436 -28.17 -5.89 11.49
C ILE A 436 -29.31 -5.31 12.34
N PHE A 437 -29.00 -4.83 13.55
CA PHE A 437 -29.99 -4.21 14.42
C PHE A 437 -30.58 -2.92 13.82
N THR A 438 -29.74 -2.04 13.26
CA THR A 438 -30.16 -0.80 12.58
C THR A 438 -31.01 -1.10 11.36
N PHE A 439 -30.64 -2.11 10.57
CA PHE A 439 -31.41 -2.55 9.40
C PHE A 439 -32.79 -3.13 9.80
N LEU A 440 -32.83 -3.95 10.85
CA LEU A 440 -34.10 -4.47 11.39
C LEU A 440 -35.00 -3.36 11.96
N CYS A 441 -34.40 -2.38 12.64
CA CYS A 441 -35.13 -1.20 13.09
C CYS A 441 -35.70 -0.37 11.94
N MET A 442 -34.92 -0.18 10.85
CA MET A 442 -35.42 0.50 9.65
C MET A 442 -36.57 -0.26 8.99
N ILE A 443 -36.49 -1.59 8.88
CA ILE A 443 -37.58 -2.43 8.36
C ILE A 443 -38.83 -2.29 9.24
N ALA A 444 -38.64 -2.32 10.56
CA ALA A 444 -39.78 -2.16 11.50
C ALA A 444 -40.44 -0.77 11.39
N ILE A 445 -39.64 0.29 11.22
CA ILE A 445 -40.18 1.66 11.00
C ILE A 445 -40.93 1.74 9.67
N VAL A 446 -40.38 1.20 8.59
CA VAL A 446 -41.06 1.18 7.28
C VAL A 446 -42.34 0.36 7.33
N ALA A 447 -42.34 -0.80 8.00
CA ALA A 447 -43.51 -1.62 8.19
C ALA A 447 -44.57 -0.90 9.02
N ALA A 448 -44.20 -0.20 10.10
CA ALA A 448 -45.12 0.59 10.92
C ALA A 448 -45.72 1.76 10.12
N LEU A 449 -44.97 2.44 9.28
CA LEU A 449 -45.46 3.50 8.39
C LEU A 449 -46.38 2.97 7.28
N CYS A 450 -46.14 1.75 6.80
CA CYS A 450 -47.02 1.11 5.80
C CYS A 450 -48.31 0.52 6.40
N LEU A 451 -48.31 0.20 7.70
CA LEU A 451 -49.47 -0.38 8.39
C LEU A 451 -50.34 0.67 9.10
N ASP A 452 -49.95 1.95 9.12
CA ASP A 452 -50.77 3.02 9.66
C ASP A 452 -51.72 3.59 8.59
N PRO A 453 -53.04 3.25 8.64
CA PRO A 453 -54.02 3.74 7.65
C PRO A 453 -54.26 5.24 7.76
N SER A 454 -53.76 5.93 8.77
CA SER A 454 -54.00 7.36 9.03
C SER A 454 -53.00 8.29 8.32
N ALA A 455 -51.85 7.78 7.86
CA ALA A 455 -50.81 8.57 7.20
C ALA A 455 -51.21 9.06 5.78
N GLY A 456 -52.24 8.46 5.15
CA GLY A 456 -52.73 8.82 3.82
C GLY A 456 -53.75 9.97 3.77
N ARG A 457 -54.23 10.54 4.89
CA ARG A 457 -55.31 11.52 4.92
C ARG A 457 -54.95 12.97 5.25
N LYS A 458 -53.67 13.31 5.29
CA LYS A 458 -53.22 14.69 5.63
C LYS A 458 -52.62 15.49 4.46
N PHE A 459 -52.81 15.06 3.23
CA PHE A 459 -52.35 15.82 2.05
C PHE A 459 -53.44 16.20 1.07
N ASP A 460 -54.69 16.40 1.56
CA ASP A 460 -55.71 17.03 0.74
C ASP A 460 -56.49 18.05 1.58
N ASN A 461 -56.40 19.30 1.18
CA ASN A 461 -57.08 20.52 1.61
C ASN A 461 -56.18 21.57 2.27
N SER A 462 -55.52 22.36 1.39
CA SER A 462 -55.46 23.83 1.53
C SER A 462 -54.60 24.44 0.41
N ILE A 463 -55.25 24.77 -0.69
CA ILE A 463 -54.90 25.92 -1.53
C ILE A 463 -56.24 26.57 -1.91
N PRO A 464 -56.46 27.85 -1.55
CA PRO A 464 -57.41 28.67 -2.27
C PRO A 464 -56.84 29.16 -3.60
#